data_6f691318f9a6374c83c29f76c316d770
#
_entry.id   6f691318f9a6374c83c29f76c316d770
#
_cell.length_a   1.000
_cell.length_b   1.000
_cell.length_c   1.000
_cell.angle_alpha   90.00
_cell.angle_beta   90.00
_cell.angle_gamma   90.00
#
_symmetry.space_group_name_H-M   'P 1'
#
loop_
_entity.id
_entity.type
_entity.pdbx_description
1 polymer ?
#
loop_
_entity_poly.entity_id
_entity_poly.type
_entity_poly.pdbx_seq_one_letter_code
_entity_poly.pdbx_strand_id
1 'polypeptide(L)' 'SQLQDLERFVRWHEDLSVNTEGIGVIHELMGRMHEMQQELKQLRREVRLLRTNYLEEIL' A
#
# COMPACT_ATOMS: atom_id res chain seq x y z
N SER A 1 8.10 3.70 -3.35
CA SER A 1 8.70 4.89 -2.71
C SER A 1 8.00 6.16 -3.17
N GLN A 2 8.22 7.24 -2.45
CA GLN A 2 7.64 8.54 -2.81
C GLN A 2 8.12 9.03 -4.17
N LEU A 3 9.36 8.74 -4.51
CA LEU A 3 9.93 9.13 -5.79
C LEU A 3 9.25 8.41 -6.95
N GLN A 4 9.00 7.12 -6.79
CA GLN A 4 8.28 6.33 -7.80
C GLN A 4 6.84 6.81 -7.98
N ASP A 5 6.19 7.18 -6.89
CA ASP A 5 4.83 7.72 -6.93
C ASP A 5 4.81 9.05 -7.66
N LEU A 6 5.79 9.92 -7.42
CA LEU A 6 5.91 11.19 -8.10
C LEU A 6 6.12 11.00 -9.61
N GLU A 7 6.96 10.05 -9.99
CA GLU A 7 7.19 9.72 -11.39
C GLU A 7 5.91 9.25 -12.08
N ARG A 8 5.11 8.44 -11.39
CA ARG A 8 3.80 8.00 -11.89
C ARG A 8 2.85 9.18 -12.09
N PHE A 9 2.83 10.13 -11.17
CA PHE A 9 1.99 11.32 -11.29
C PHE A 9 2.34 12.12 -12.52
N VAL A 10 3.62 12.39 -12.73
CA VAL A 10 4.09 13.14 -13.89
C VAL A 10 3.68 12.42 -15.16
N ARG A 11 3.87 11.11 -15.22
CA ARG A 11 3.52 10.29 -16.37
C ARG A 11 2.02 10.32 -16.66
N TRP A 12 1.20 10.16 -15.65
CA TRP A 12 -0.26 10.19 -15.82
C TRP A 12 -0.74 11.55 -16.28
N HIS A 13 -0.16 12.61 -15.75
CA HIS A 13 -0.50 13.97 -16.18
C HIS A 13 -0.18 14.17 -17.66
N GLU A 14 0.98 13.73 -18.10
CA GLU A 14 1.42 13.91 -19.46
C GLU A 14 0.74 12.96 -20.45
N ASP A 15 0.67 11.65 -20.10
CA ASP A 15 0.20 10.62 -21.02
C ASP A 15 -1.32 10.50 -21.08
N LEU A 16 -2.00 10.68 -19.94
CA LEU A 16 -3.45 10.48 -19.83
C LEU A 16 -4.22 11.79 -19.76
N SER A 17 -3.55 12.92 -19.83
CA SER A 17 -4.18 14.24 -19.70
C SER A 17 -5.04 14.35 -18.45
N VAL A 18 -4.65 13.71 -17.35
CA VAL A 18 -5.35 13.80 -16.08
C VAL A 18 -5.16 15.19 -15.50
N ASN A 19 -6.24 15.85 -15.10
CA ASN A 19 -6.15 17.20 -14.56
C ASN A 19 -5.56 17.18 -13.14
N THR A 20 -5.17 18.36 -12.64
CA THR A 20 -4.52 18.51 -11.34
C THR A 20 -5.37 17.97 -10.20
N GLU A 21 -6.69 18.19 -10.25
CA GLU A 21 -7.61 17.69 -9.23
C GLU A 21 -7.67 16.17 -9.24
N GLY A 22 -7.71 15.57 -10.43
CA GLY A 22 -7.69 14.11 -10.58
C GLY A 22 -6.40 13.49 -10.06
N ILE A 23 -5.27 14.16 -10.28
CA ILE A 23 -3.98 13.71 -9.75
C ILE A 23 -4.00 13.70 -8.22
N GLY A 24 -4.59 14.73 -7.60
CA GLY A 24 -4.73 14.78 -6.16
C GLY A 24 -5.55 13.62 -5.60
N VAL A 25 -6.65 13.27 -6.27
CA VAL A 25 -7.47 12.11 -5.89
C VAL A 25 -6.67 10.81 -6.01
N ILE A 26 -5.94 10.65 -7.10
CA ILE A 26 -5.10 9.47 -7.32
C ILE A 26 -4.05 9.35 -6.21
N HIS A 27 -3.42 10.47 -5.86
CA HIS A 27 -2.42 10.50 -4.78
C HIS A 27 -3.03 10.06 -3.45
N GLU A 28 -4.20 10.57 -3.12
CA GLU A 28 -4.89 10.19 -1.89
C GLU A 28 -5.22 8.70 -1.86
N LEU A 29 -5.75 8.18 -2.97
CA LEU A 29 -6.07 6.75 -3.08
C LEU A 29 -4.83 5.88 -2.96
N MET A 30 -3.73 6.28 -3.57
CA MET A 30 -2.46 5.56 -3.45
C MET A 30 -1.94 5.55 -2.02
N GLY A 31 -2.11 6.66 -1.31
CA GLY A 31 -1.75 6.74 0.11
C GLY A 31 -2.56 5.76 0.96
N ARG A 32 -3.86 5.67 0.70
CA ARG A 32 -4.73 4.70 1.39
C ARG A 32 -4.36 3.26 1.07
N MET A 33 -4.04 2.99 -0.19
CA MET A 33 -3.57 1.66 -0.59
C MET A 33 -2.28 1.27 0.13
N HIS A 34 -1.37 2.21 0.25
CA HIS A 34 -0.11 1.99 0.98
C HIS A 34 -0.37 1.65 2.45
N GLU A 35 -1.25 2.41 3.11
CA GLU A 35 -1.63 2.14 4.49
C GLU A 35 -2.25 0.76 4.64
N MET A 36 -3.15 0.40 3.75
CA MET A 36 -3.79 -0.91 3.76
C MET A 36 -2.77 -2.04 3.57
N GLN A 37 -1.78 -1.84 2.71
CA GLN A 37 -0.71 -2.80 2.51
C GLN A 37 0.12 -2.99 3.77
N GLN A 38 0.38 -1.90 4.50
CA GLN A 38 1.12 -1.97 5.77
C GLN A 38 0.32 -2.74 6.84
N GLU A 39 -0.97 -2.47 6.94
CA GLU A 39 -1.86 -3.19 7.83
C GLU A 39 -1.90 -4.69 7.50
N LEU A 40 -1.96 -5.00 6.21
CA LEU A 40 -1.98 -6.39 5.76
C LEU A 40 -0.68 -7.12 6.13
N LYS A 41 0.46 -6.47 5.96
CA LYS A 41 1.75 -7.04 6.39
C LYS A 41 1.77 -7.32 7.88
N GLN A 42 1.26 -6.40 8.67
CA GLN A 42 1.18 -6.55 10.12
C GLN A 42 0.29 -7.71 10.51
N LEU A 43 -0.90 -7.81 9.92
CA LEU A 43 -1.83 -8.90 10.18
C LEU A 43 -1.25 -10.26 9.80
N ARG A 44 -0.57 -10.33 8.67
CA ARG A 44 0.11 -11.57 8.25
C ARG A 44 1.18 -11.98 9.24
N ARG A 45 1.91 -11.03 9.79
CA ARG A 45 2.92 -11.28 10.82
C ARG A 45 2.29 -11.81 12.08
N GLU A 46 1.19 -11.20 12.54
CA GLU A 46 0.45 -11.64 13.72
C GLU A 46 -0.10 -13.05 13.55
N VAL A 47 -0.66 -13.35 12.39
CA VAL A 47 -1.16 -14.70 12.09
C VAL A 47 -0.04 -15.73 12.14
N ARG A 48 1.12 -15.41 11.60
CA ARG A 48 2.27 -16.32 11.64
C ARG A 48 2.73 -16.59 13.07
N LEU A 49 2.76 -15.54 13.91
CA LEU A 49 3.13 -15.68 15.31
C LEU A 49 2.13 -16.54 16.06
N LEU A 50 0.83 -16.35 15.83
CA LEU A 50 -0.22 -17.17 16.44
C LEU A 50 -0.10 -18.63 16.02
N ARG A 51 0.18 -18.92 14.75
CA ARG A 51 0.41 -20.27 14.27
C ARG A 51 1.60 -20.92 14.96
N THR A 52 2.70 -20.20 15.07
CA THR A 52 3.90 -20.69 15.71
C THR A 52 3.63 -21.02 17.16
N ASN A 53 2.98 -20.13 17.89
CA ASN A 53 2.62 -20.36 19.29
C ASN A 53 1.68 -21.56 19.44
N TYR A 54 0.70 -21.67 18.55
CA TYR A 54 -0.24 -22.80 18.58
C TYR A 54 0.48 -24.15 18.36
N LEU A 55 1.39 -24.18 17.39
CA LEU A 55 2.16 -25.39 17.10
C LEU A 55 3.09 -25.74 18.26
N GLU A 56 3.71 -24.76 18.92
CA GLU A 56 4.55 -24.99 20.09
C GLU A 56 3.76 -25.59 21.25
N GLU A 57 2.53 -25.15 21.45
CA GLU A 57 1.67 -25.67 22.51
C GLU A 57 1.23 -27.11 22.24
N ILE A 58 1.01 -27.45 20.97
CA ILE A 58 0.59 -28.81 20.58
C ILE A 58 1.74 -29.80 20.58
N LEU A 59 2.90 -29.34 20.10
CA LEU A 59 4.09 -30.18 19.99
C LEU A 59 4.89 -30.22 21.27
#